data_5213b0e63bcf8609d670c19af8bde177
#
_entry.id   5213b0e63bcf8609d670c19af8bde177
#
_cell.length_a   1.000
_cell.length_b   1.000
_cell.length_c   1.000
_cell.angle_alpha   90.00
_cell.angle_beta   90.00
_cell.angle_gamma   90.00
#
_symmetry.space_group_name_H-M   'P 1'
#
loop_
_entity.id
_entity.type
_entity.pdbx_description
1 polymer ?
#
loop_
_entity_poly.entity_id
_entity_poly.type
_entity_poly.pdbx_seq_one_letter_code
_entity_poly.pdbx_strand_id
1 'polypeptide(L)'
;MKTGLIVFAREPLPGAVKTRLAASIGDQAAADQYETMLEDVLKAVRQLDDVAPVVYWACEEGSLPRLSEKYRCRSRRQSWGDLGQRMRVAFEEMFADGTDVCCIIGSDAPDLPLLYIQEAYRLLGALQTDAVFGPSRDGGYYLLGLRQVWP
;
A
#
# COMPACT_ATOMS: atom_id res chain seq x y z
N MET A 1 5.84 -20.43 3.39
CA MET A 1 4.80 -19.47 3.77
C MET A 1 4.76 -18.35 2.72
N LYS A 2 3.59 -18.08 2.18
CA LYS A 2 3.43 -17.06 1.14
C LYS A 2 3.17 -15.69 1.79
N THR A 3 4.06 -14.73 1.53
CA THR A 3 3.97 -13.37 2.06
C THR A 3 3.42 -12.42 1.01
N GLY A 4 2.50 -11.57 1.41
CA GLY A 4 1.89 -10.57 0.54
C GLY A 4 2.18 -9.15 1.02
N LEU A 5 2.22 -8.23 0.07
CA LEU A 5 2.36 -6.81 0.37
C LEU A 5 1.36 -6.02 -0.47
N ILE A 6 0.54 -5.25 0.22
CA ILE A 6 -0.41 -4.33 -0.40
C ILE A 6 0.16 -2.92 -0.30
N VAL A 7 0.18 -2.20 -1.42
CA VAL A 7 0.51 -0.77 -1.43
C VAL A 7 -0.76 -0.01 -1.79
N PHE A 8 -1.29 0.78 -0.87
CA PHE A 8 -2.44 1.64 -1.15
C PHE A 8 -1.97 2.91 -1.83
N ALA A 9 -2.53 3.18 -2.99
CA ALA A 9 -2.15 4.31 -3.81
C ALA A 9 -3.37 4.99 -4.43
N ARG A 10 -3.18 6.23 -4.84
CA ARG A 10 -4.13 6.97 -5.65
C ARG A 10 -3.52 7.20 -7.02
N GLU A 11 -4.37 7.31 -8.03
CA GLU A 11 -3.88 7.72 -9.34
C GLU A 11 -3.34 9.16 -9.23
N PRO A 12 -2.09 9.43 -9.69
CA PRO A 12 -1.50 10.77 -9.58
C PRO A 12 -2.13 11.75 -10.57
N LEU A 13 -3.31 12.22 -10.24
CA LEU A 13 -4.05 13.20 -11.05
C LEU A 13 -4.05 14.56 -10.36
N PRO A 14 -3.80 15.67 -11.11
CA PRO A 14 -3.92 17.00 -10.55
C PRO A 14 -5.31 17.22 -9.94
N GLY A 15 -5.33 17.77 -8.72
CA GLY A 15 -6.56 18.01 -7.97
C GLY A 15 -7.07 16.82 -7.17
N ALA A 16 -6.53 15.61 -7.38
CA ALA A 16 -6.98 14.39 -6.70
C ALA A 16 -6.04 13.95 -5.57
N VAL A 17 -4.79 14.43 -5.56
CA VAL A 17 -3.77 14.01 -4.59
C VAL A 17 -3.11 15.22 -3.94
N LYS A 18 -2.68 15.06 -2.69
CA LYS A 18 -1.92 16.09 -1.95
C LYS A 18 -2.61 17.47 -2.00
N THR A 19 -3.91 17.51 -1.71
CA THR A 19 -4.72 18.73 -1.84
C THR A 19 -4.20 19.88 -0.96
N ARG A 20 -3.64 19.61 0.21
CA ARG A 20 -3.04 20.62 1.07
C ARG A 20 -1.79 21.24 0.43
N LEU A 21 -0.93 20.38 -0.14
CA LEU A 21 0.27 20.82 -0.83
C LEU A 21 -0.09 21.58 -2.10
N ALA A 22 -1.10 21.12 -2.84
CA ALA A 22 -1.59 21.76 -4.05
C ALA A 22 -2.04 23.21 -3.82
N ALA A 23 -2.58 23.51 -2.64
CA ALA A 23 -2.97 24.87 -2.27
C ALA A 23 -1.76 25.83 -2.25
N SER A 24 -0.55 25.31 -2.01
CA SER A 24 0.67 26.11 -1.96
C SER A 24 1.45 26.10 -3.27
N ILE A 25 1.52 24.97 -3.98
CA ILE A 25 2.40 24.81 -5.16
C ILE A 25 1.64 24.51 -6.45
N GLY A 26 0.30 24.37 -6.39
CA GLY A 26 -0.53 24.06 -7.55
C GLY A 26 -0.78 22.56 -7.71
N ASP A 27 -1.85 22.23 -8.42
CA ASP A 27 -2.33 20.85 -8.57
C ASP A 27 -1.35 19.98 -9.33
N GLN A 28 -0.77 20.48 -10.41
CA GLN A 28 0.17 19.70 -11.24
C GLN A 28 1.44 19.38 -10.47
N ALA A 29 2.03 20.38 -9.80
CA ALA A 29 3.26 20.16 -9.03
C ALA A 29 3.02 19.19 -7.86
N ALA A 30 1.86 19.26 -7.21
CA ALA A 30 1.51 18.34 -6.14
C ALA A 30 1.34 16.91 -6.65
N ALA A 31 0.71 16.74 -7.82
CA ALA A 31 0.57 15.43 -8.46
C ALA A 31 1.92 14.85 -8.86
N ASP A 32 2.82 15.66 -9.40
CA ASP A 32 4.16 15.24 -9.78
C ASP A 32 4.97 14.80 -8.57
N GLN A 33 4.85 15.53 -7.46
CA GLN A 33 5.53 15.15 -6.21
C GLN A 33 4.99 13.85 -5.65
N TYR A 34 3.67 13.66 -5.66
CA TYR A 34 3.06 12.41 -5.23
C TYR A 34 3.54 11.23 -6.08
N GLU A 35 3.57 11.40 -7.40
CA GLU A 35 4.05 10.36 -8.31
C GLU A 35 5.49 9.96 -8.02
N THR A 36 6.36 10.95 -7.74
CA THR A 36 7.75 10.68 -7.35
C THR A 36 7.82 9.85 -6.07
N MET A 37 7.03 10.20 -5.06
CA MET A 37 6.98 9.44 -3.81
C MET A 37 6.48 8.01 -4.04
N LEU A 38 5.44 7.85 -4.85
CA LEU A 38 4.90 6.53 -5.20
C LEU A 38 5.95 5.68 -5.93
N GLU A 39 6.64 6.24 -6.91
CA GLU A 39 7.69 5.54 -7.64
C GLU A 39 8.83 5.11 -6.71
N ASP A 40 9.21 5.96 -5.75
CA ASP A 40 10.23 5.64 -4.76
C ASP A 40 9.80 4.47 -3.86
N VAL A 41 8.54 4.46 -3.42
CA VAL A 41 7.99 3.35 -2.63
C VAL A 41 8.03 2.06 -3.43
N LEU A 42 7.55 2.09 -4.68
CA LEU A 42 7.53 0.89 -5.54
C LEU A 42 8.94 0.37 -5.82
N LYS A 43 9.89 1.26 -6.06
CA LYS A 43 11.28 0.88 -6.27
C LYS A 43 11.85 0.20 -5.03
N ALA A 44 11.57 0.75 -3.85
CA ALA A 44 12.05 0.18 -2.59
C ALA A 44 11.46 -1.22 -2.34
N VAL A 45 10.13 -1.37 -2.46
CA VAL A 45 9.48 -2.65 -2.13
C VAL A 45 9.82 -3.76 -3.12
N ARG A 46 10.21 -3.42 -4.35
CA ARG A 46 10.67 -4.41 -5.32
C ARG A 46 11.99 -5.07 -4.92
N GLN A 47 12.71 -4.50 -3.97
CA GLN A 47 13.93 -5.08 -3.43
C GLN A 47 13.68 -6.16 -2.36
N LEU A 48 12.43 -6.32 -1.93
CA LEU A 48 12.08 -7.37 -0.97
C LEU A 48 12.12 -8.74 -1.65
N ASP A 49 12.84 -9.67 -1.02
CA ASP A 49 12.91 -11.05 -1.51
C ASP A 49 11.60 -11.79 -1.21
N ASP A 50 11.17 -12.62 -2.16
CA ASP A 50 10.01 -13.50 -2.02
C ASP A 50 8.69 -12.79 -1.77
N VAL A 51 8.62 -11.49 -2.08
CA VAL A 51 7.41 -10.68 -1.95
C VAL A 51 7.16 -9.94 -3.26
N ALA A 52 5.98 -10.16 -3.84
CA ALA A 52 5.53 -9.42 -5.00
C ALA A 52 4.47 -8.41 -4.55
N PRO A 53 4.75 -7.10 -4.60
CA PRO A 53 3.77 -6.12 -4.18
C PRO A 53 2.58 -6.07 -5.13
N VAL A 54 1.40 -5.83 -4.56
CA VAL A 54 0.17 -5.56 -5.31
C VAL A 54 -0.27 -4.16 -4.95
N VAL A 55 -0.40 -3.30 -5.95
CA VAL A 55 -0.86 -1.93 -5.73
C VAL A 55 -2.38 -1.90 -5.83
N TYR A 56 -3.00 -1.40 -4.78
CA TYR A 56 -4.45 -1.18 -4.73
C TYR A 56 -4.72 0.30 -4.97
N TRP A 57 -5.34 0.60 -6.10
CA TRP A 57 -5.54 1.95 -6.56
C TRP A 57 -6.91 2.50 -6.22
N ALA A 58 -6.96 3.74 -5.72
CA ALA A 58 -8.16 4.54 -5.72
C ALA A 58 -8.24 5.23 -7.09
N CYS A 59 -8.97 4.63 -8.01
CA CYS A 59 -9.04 5.07 -9.41
C CYS A 59 -10.34 4.66 -10.06
N GLU A 60 -10.60 5.17 -11.25
CA GLU A 60 -11.69 4.70 -12.09
C GLU A 60 -11.43 3.28 -12.58
N GLU A 61 -12.50 2.50 -12.77
CA GLU A 61 -12.39 1.09 -13.12
C GLU A 61 -11.57 0.86 -14.40
N GLY A 62 -11.81 1.68 -15.42
CA GLY A 62 -11.10 1.56 -16.70
C GLY A 62 -9.64 1.96 -16.66
N SER A 63 -9.16 2.52 -15.56
CA SER A 63 -7.76 3.00 -15.44
C SER A 63 -6.77 1.90 -15.07
N LEU A 64 -7.23 0.75 -14.56
CA LEU A 64 -6.33 -0.29 -14.05
C LEU A 64 -5.32 -0.80 -15.08
N PRO A 65 -5.70 -1.15 -16.32
CA PRO A 65 -4.71 -1.66 -17.28
C PRO A 65 -3.59 -0.65 -17.55
N ARG A 66 -3.95 0.62 -17.68
CA ARG A 66 -3.00 1.70 -17.93
C ARG A 66 -2.05 1.89 -16.75
N LEU A 67 -2.58 1.88 -15.53
CA LEU A 67 -1.76 2.03 -14.32
C LEU A 67 -0.83 0.85 -14.11
N SER A 68 -1.33 -0.36 -14.34
CA SER A 68 -0.53 -1.58 -14.22
C SER A 68 0.66 -1.55 -15.17
N GLU A 69 0.44 -1.12 -16.41
CA GLU A 69 1.49 -1.02 -17.42
C GLU A 69 2.46 0.12 -17.09
N LYS A 70 1.93 1.30 -16.76
CA LYS A 70 2.76 2.49 -16.48
C LYS A 70 3.72 2.27 -15.32
N TYR A 71 3.24 1.67 -14.24
CA TYR A 71 4.05 1.47 -13.03
C TYR A 71 4.64 0.08 -12.93
N ARG A 72 4.39 -0.77 -13.92
CA ARG A 72 4.94 -2.14 -14.00
C ARG A 72 4.70 -2.93 -12.72
N CYS A 73 3.46 -2.95 -12.27
CA CYS A 73 3.07 -3.61 -11.04
C CYS A 73 1.77 -4.38 -11.21
N ARG A 74 1.57 -5.39 -10.36
CA ARG A 74 0.26 -6.01 -10.24
C ARG A 74 -0.66 -4.97 -9.61
N SER A 75 -1.84 -4.81 -10.17
CA SER A 75 -2.77 -3.76 -9.77
C SER A 75 -4.16 -4.33 -9.51
N ARG A 76 -4.80 -3.82 -8.48
CA ARG A 76 -6.20 -4.03 -8.17
C ARG A 76 -6.81 -2.69 -7.80
N ARG A 77 -8.11 -2.62 -7.82
CA ARG A 77 -8.84 -1.40 -7.45
C ARG A 77 -9.30 -1.53 -6.00
N GLN A 78 -9.18 -0.44 -5.25
CA GLN A 78 -9.74 -0.38 -3.90
C GLN A 78 -11.26 -0.46 -3.98
N SER A 79 -11.86 -1.13 -2.98
CA SER A 79 -13.30 -1.25 -2.89
C SER A 79 -13.93 0.08 -2.46
N TRP A 80 -15.25 0.10 -2.42
CA TRP A 80 -16.03 1.22 -1.88
C TRP A 80 -15.95 1.25 -0.36
N GLY A 81 -16.25 2.43 0.20
CA GLY A 81 -16.36 2.62 1.63
C GLY A 81 -15.25 3.47 2.20
N ASP A 82 -15.18 3.50 3.53
CA ASP A 82 -14.13 4.22 4.24
C ASP A 82 -12.78 3.47 4.14
N LEU A 83 -11.74 4.07 4.68
CA LEU A 83 -10.39 3.48 4.59
C LEU A 83 -10.34 2.08 5.23
N GLY A 84 -10.96 1.91 6.39
CA GLY A 84 -10.98 0.61 7.07
C GLY A 84 -11.64 -0.48 6.25
N GLN A 85 -12.79 -0.17 5.64
CA GLN A 85 -13.50 -1.11 4.77
C GLN A 85 -12.65 -1.47 3.54
N ARG A 86 -12.02 -0.49 2.92
CA ARG A 86 -11.17 -0.72 1.74
C ARG A 86 -9.95 -1.58 2.08
N MET A 87 -9.33 -1.34 3.24
CA MET A 87 -8.22 -2.16 3.72
C MET A 87 -8.66 -3.59 4.00
N ARG A 88 -9.82 -3.76 4.64
CA ARG A 88 -10.36 -5.08 4.95
C ARG A 88 -10.56 -5.90 3.69
N VAL A 89 -11.19 -5.33 2.67
CA VAL A 89 -11.43 -6.04 1.40
C VAL A 89 -10.11 -6.41 0.74
N ALA A 90 -9.13 -5.51 0.74
CA ALA A 90 -7.81 -5.80 0.17
C ALA A 90 -7.15 -7.00 0.87
N PHE A 91 -7.17 -7.04 2.19
CA PHE A 91 -6.64 -8.19 2.94
C PHE A 91 -7.41 -9.47 2.60
N GLU A 92 -8.74 -9.41 2.58
CA GLU A 92 -9.59 -10.58 2.26
C GLU A 92 -9.25 -11.14 0.87
N GLU A 93 -9.08 -10.28 -0.12
CA GLU A 93 -8.71 -10.70 -1.46
C GLU A 93 -7.33 -11.36 -1.50
N MET A 94 -6.36 -10.80 -0.79
CA MET A 94 -5.01 -11.37 -0.73
C MET A 94 -5.02 -12.74 -0.06
N PHE A 95 -5.73 -12.90 1.05
CA PHE A 95 -5.83 -14.20 1.73
C PHE A 95 -6.59 -15.21 0.87
N ALA A 96 -7.62 -14.79 0.15
CA ALA A 96 -8.35 -15.67 -0.77
C ALA A 96 -7.46 -16.19 -1.91
N ASP A 97 -6.45 -15.42 -2.30
CA ASP A 97 -5.47 -15.81 -3.32
C ASP A 97 -4.36 -16.72 -2.75
N GLY A 98 -4.44 -17.09 -1.48
CA GLY A 98 -3.49 -18.02 -0.87
C GLY A 98 -2.33 -17.37 -0.13
N THR A 99 -2.38 -16.06 0.12
CA THR A 99 -1.40 -15.39 0.96
C THR A 99 -1.57 -15.82 2.42
N ASP A 100 -0.49 -16.17 3.09
CA ASP A 100 -0.52 -16.63 4.49
C ASP A 100 -0.40 -15.48 5.48
N VAL A 101 0.46 -14.52 5.17
CA VAL A 101 0.62 -13.29 5.95
C VAL A 101 0.69 -12.11 4.98
N CYS A 102 0.10 -11.00 5.35
CA CYS A 102 0.00 -9.84 4.47
C CYS A 102 0.21 -8.54 5.22
N CYS A 103 1.00 -7.66 4.66
CA CYS A 103 1.18 -6.30 5.16
C CYS A 103 0.59 -5.30 4.17
N ILE A 104 0.14 -4.18 4.70
CA ILE A 104 -0.32 -3.04 3.92
C ILE A 104 0.48 -1.80 4.32
N ILE A 105 0.90 -1.04 3.32
CA ILE A 105 1.56 0.26 3.50
C ILE A 105 0.90 1.29 2.59
N GLY A 106 1.08 2.57 2.92
CA GLY A 106 0.67 3.66 2.04
C GLY A 106 1.75 4.02 1.04
N SER A 107 1.41 4.86 0.09
CA SER A 107 2.31 5.29 -0.97
C SER A 107 3.04 6.61 -0.67
N ASP A 108 2.78 7.20 0.49
CA ASP A 108 3.35 8.50 0.89
C ASP A 108 4.40 8.39 1.99
N ALA A 109 5.01 7.22 2.14
CA ALA A 109 6.07 6.97 3.10
C ALA A 109 7.33 6.44 2.37
N PRO A 110 7.97 7.26 1.50
CA PRO A 110 9.14 6.80 0.72
C PRO A 110 10.35 6.49 1.59
N ASP A 111 10.39 7.01 2.80
CA ASP A 111 11.50 6.81 3.75
C ASP A 111 11.30 5.59 4.64
N LEU A 112 10.23 4.80 4.44
CA LEU A 112 9.98 3.62 5.23
C LEU A 112 11.09 2.59 5.00
N PRO A 113 11.89 2.25 6.03
CA PRO A 113 12.95 1.26 5.85
C PRO A 113 12.37 -0.11 5.55
N LEU A 114 12.94 -0.80 4.55
CA LEU A 114 12.55 -2.18 4.22
C LEU A 114 12.69 -3.11 5.42
N LEU A 115 13.63 -2.82 6.31
CA LEU A 115 13.83 -3.58 7.53
C LEU A 115 12.54 -3.68 8.37
N TYR A 116 11.72 -2.62 8.41
CA TYR A 116 10.48 -2.63 9.16
C TYR A 116 9.45 -3.57 8.56
N ILE A 117 9.38 -3.65 7.23
CA ILE A 117 8.51 -4.59 6.53
C ILE A 117 8.97 -6.02 6.77
N GLN A 118 10.28 -6.26 6.65
CA GLN A 118 10.88 -7.57 6.91
C GLN A 118 10.64 -8.01 8.35
N GLU A 119 10.78 -7.11 9.31
CA GLU A 119 10.52 -7.39 10.72
C GLU A 119 9.05 -7.73 10.97
N ALA A 120 8.13 -7.06 10.29
CA ALA A 120 6.72 -7.38 10.38
C ALA A 120 6.44 -8.81 9.93
N TYR A 121 7.02 -9.24 8.82
CA TYR A 121 6.87 -10.64 8.36
C TYR A 121 7.48 -11.64 9.35
N ARG A 122 8.64 -11.31 9.92
CA ARG A 122 9.26 -12.15 10.94
C ARG A 122 8.34 -12.33 12.15
N LEU A 123 7.76 -11.25 12.64
CA LEU A 123 6.84 -11.28 13.78
C LEU A 123 5.58 -12.05 13.45
N LEU A 124 5.01 -11.86 12.26
CA LEU A 124 3.82 -12.57 11.82
C LEU A 124 4.05 -14.06 11.61
N GLY A 125 5.29 -14.46 11.35
CA GLY A 125 5.66 -15.87 11.26
C GLY A 125 5.71 -16.56 12.63
N ALA A 126 5.73 -15.82 13.73
CA ALA A 126 5.73 -16.37 15.06
C ALA A 126 4.30 -16.81 15.44
N LEU A 127 4.19 -17.97 16.11
CA LEU A 127 2.88 -18.58 16.44
C LEU A 127 1.98 -17.71 17.32
N GLN A 128 2.55 -16.75 18.02
CA GLN A 128 1.81 -15.91 18.97
C GLN A 128 1.48 -14.52 18.47
N THR A 129 1.86 -14.19 17.23
CA THR A 129 1.63 -12.86 16.67
C THR A 129 0.57 -12.92 15.59
N ASP A 130 -0.55 -12.25 15.81
CA ASP A 130 -1.68 -12.22 14.88
C ASP A 130 -1.71 -10.95 14.05
N ALA A 131 -1.18 -9.84 14.59
CA ALA A 131 -1.16 -8.55 13.92
C ALA A 131 0.09 -7.75 14.33
N VAL A 132 0.56 -6.94 13.40
CA VAL A 132 1.70 -6.03 13.62
C VAL A 132 1.31 -4.63 13.18
N PHE A 133 1.59 -3.64 14.02
CA PHE A 133 1.36 -2.23 13.71
C PHE A 133 2.68 -1.49 13.70
N GLY A 134 2.91 -0.69 12.64
CA GLY A 134 3.99 0.27 12.61
C GLY A 134 3.45 1.66 12.92
N PRO A 135 3.60 2.18 14.15
CA PRO A 135 3.02 3.47 14.51
C PRO A 135 3.73 4.63 13.83
N SER A 136 2.96 5.65 13.42
CA SER A 136 3.51 6.90 12.92
C SER A 136 3.43 7.99 13.99
N ARG A 137 4.16 9.08 13.79
CA ARG A 137 4.25 10.17 14.78
C ARG A 137 2.94 10.92 14.98
N ASP A 138 2.04 10.87 14.00
CA ASP A 138 0.76 11.57 14.04
C ASP A 138 -0.36 10.76 14.70
N GLY A 139 -0.04 9.63 15.33
CA GLY A 139 -1.01 8.79 16.01
C GLY A 139 -1.65 7.71 15.13
N GLY A 140 -1.36 7.70 13.83
CA GLY A 140 -1.77 6.63 12.92
C GLY A 140 -0.73 5.51 12.87
N TYR A 141 -0.73 4.77 11.77
CA TYR A 141 0.27 3.75 11.51
C TYR A 141 0.67 3.79 10.03
N TYR A 142 1.93 3.49 9.75
CA TYR A 142 2.47 3.44 8.40
C TYR A 142 2.45 2.02 7.83
N LEU A 143 2.27 1.02 8.68
CA LEU A 143 2.24 -0.38 8.31
C LEU A 143 1.24 -1.13 9.18
N LEU A 144 0.46 -2.00 8.56
CA LEU A 144 -0.39 -2.95 9.25
C LEU A 144 -0.15 -4.33 8.63
N GLY A 145 0.20 -5.30 9.46
CA GLY A 145 0.40 -6.68 9.03
C GLY A 145 -0.58 -7.61 9.72
N LEU A 146 -1.13 -8.57 8.99
CA LEU A 146 -2.13 -9.50 9.51
C LEU A 146 -1.86 -10.93 9.03
N ARG A 147 -2.32 -11.91 9.80
CA ARG A 147 -2.38 -13.32 9.40
C ARG A 147 -3.77 -13.72 8.91
N GLN A 148 -4.79 -12.99 9.31
CA GLN A 148 -6.17 -13.21 8.89
C GLN A 148 -6.98 -11.95 9.13
N VAL A 149 -8.18 -11.91 8.57
CA VAL A 149 -9.13 -10.84 8.85
C VAL A 149 -10.10 -11.33 9.91
N TRP A 150 -10.30 -10.53 10.95
CA TRP A 150 -11.28 -10.81 12.00
C TRP A 150 -12.58 -10.05 11.74
N PRO A 151 -13.72 -10.59 12.20
CA PRO A 151 -15.02 -9.91 12.08
C PRO A 151 -15.04 -8.54 12.77
#